data_d9337adfbbe79c428a6e49a7e62409f0
#
_entry.id   d9337adfbbe79c428a6e49a7e62409f0
#
_cell.length_a   1.000
_cell.length_b   1.000
_cell.length_c   1.000
_cell.angle_alpha   90.00
_cell.angle_beta   90.00
_cell.angle_gamma   90.00
#
_symmetry.space_group_name_H-M   'P 1'
#
loop_
_entity.id
_entity.type
_entity.pdbx_description
1 polymer ?
#
loop_
_entity_poly.entity_id
_entity_poly.type
_entity_poly.pdbx_seq_one_letter_code
_entity_poly.pdbx_strand_id
1 'polypeptide(L)'
;MHRERHGESCHGMASGEATFGMQVSFTAEEHYRRGKELLKAGEERQAFEHFRISSNLDPANPRYRSHYGLGLALVERRFDRALELCRSAAKEEFFNPELYHNLARVHLAFGFKAEAIRYLRRGLMIDPGNSPMLDDLHQLGMRQSPILGFLPRRHPMNRWLGRCRIWWDEHQLARTAEGSV
;
A
#
# COMPACT_ATOMS: atom_id res chain seq x y z
N MET A 1 -51.77 11.88 69.85
CA MET A 1 -50.54 11.46 70.57
C MET A 1 -49.45 11.24 69.62
N HIS A 2 -48.49 12.18 69.60
CA HIS A 2 -47.02 12.04 69.59
C HIS A 2 -46.43 11.13 68.51
N ARG A 3 -45.38 11.43 67.73
CA ARG A 3 -44.32 12.43 67.98
C ARG A 3 -43.52 12.54 66.73
N GLU A 4 -43.09 13.71 66.35
CA GLU A 4 -42.02 14.06 65.43
C GLU A 4 -40.67 13.38 65.76
N ARG A 5 -39.80 13.21 64.75
CA ARG A 5 -38.36 13.63 64.75
C ARG A 5 -37.81 13.36 63.37
N HIS A 6 -37.42 14.35 62.57
CA HIS A 6 -36.09 14.97 62.46
C HIS A 6 -34.92 13.98 62.32
N GLY A 7 -34.18 14.20 61.30
CA GLY A 7 -32.80 13.67 61.03
C GLY A 7 -32.45 13.82 59.60
N GLU A 8 -32.07 15.00 59.12
CA GLU A 8 -30.72 15.46 58.70
C GLU A 8 -30.06 14.59 57.64
N SER A 9 -30.03 15.11 56.38
CA SER A 9 -28.87 15.71 55.78
C SER A 9 -27.61 14.83 55.77
N CYS A 10 -27.30 14.31 54.63
CA CYS A 10 -25.90 14.18 54.22
C CYS A 10 -25.75 14.43 52.72
N HIS A 11 -25.17 15.55 52.43
CA HIS A 11 -24.52 15.90 51.19
C HIS A 11 -23.51 14.81 50.80
N GLY A 12 -23.66 14.27 49.62
CA GLY A 12 -22.65 13.48 48.90
C GLY A 12 -22.53 14.06 47.53
N MET A 13 -21.88 15.22 47.44
CA MET A 13 -21.31 15.70 46.15
C MET A 13 -20.23 14.70 45.74
N ALA A 14 -20.57 13.76 44.90
CA ALA A 14 -19.60 13.07 44.06
C ALA A 14 -19.56 13.81 42.73
N SER A 15 -18.69 14.79 42.69
CA SER A 15 -18.19 15.37 41.42
C SER A 15 -17.55 14.24 40.63
N GLY A 16 -18.37 13.53 39.88
CA GLY A 16 -17.90 12.68 38.79
C GLY A 16 -17.36 13.62 37.69
N GLU A 17 -16.11 13.97 37.82
CA GLU A 17 -15.36 14.51 36.67
C GLU A 17 -15.55 13.54 35.52
N ALA A 18 -16.48 13.90 34.62
CA ALA A 18 -16.52 13.36 33.29
C ALA A 18 -15.19 13.77 32.64
N THR A 19 -14.19 12.92 32.77
CA THR A 19 -13.06 12.92 31.88
C THR A 19 -13.65 12.72 30.49
N PHE A 20 -13.95 13.83 29.86
CA PHE A 20 -14.21 13.91 28.42
C PHE A 20 -12.92 13.48 27.75
N GLY A 21 -12.73 12.18 27.68
CA GLY A 21 -11.66 11.56 26.91
C GLY A 21 -11.82 12.09 25.50
N MET A 22 -10.98 13.02 25.13
CA MET A 22 -10.84 13.51 23.79
C MET A 22 -10.47 12.28 22.94
N GLN A 23 -11.50 11.61 22.43
CA GLN A 23 -11.31 10.57 21.43
C GLN A 23 -10.71 11.28 20.24
N VAL A 24 -9.40 11.12 20.06
CA VAL A 24 -8.70 11.56 18.87
C VAL A 24 -9.29 10.75 17.73
N SER A 25 -10.34 11.29 17.10
CA SER A 25 -10.88 10.69 15.89
C SER A 25 -9.89 10.96 14.77
N PHE A 26 -9.15 9.93 14.37
CA PHE A 26 -8.26 10.04 13.24
C PHE A 26 -9.02 10.43 11.97
N THR A 27 -8.44 11.32 11.20
CA THR A 27 -8.94 11.70 9.88
C THR A 27 -8.78 10.56 8.88
N ALA A 28 -9.45 10.64 7.74
CA ALA A 28 -9.30 9.66 6.66
C ALA A 28 -7.82 9.52 6.21
N GLU A 29 -7.10 10.64 6.12
CA GLU A 29 -5.67 10.64 5.74
C GLU A 29 -4.79 10.00 6.82
N GLU A 30 -5.06 10.21 8.10
CA GLU A 30 -4.31 9.58 9.20
C GLU A 30 -4.50 8.07 9.20
N HIS A 31 -5.74 7.59 9.02
CA HIS A 31 -6.00 6.17 8.84
C HIS A 31 -5.28 5.62 7.60
N TYR A 32 -5.34 6.31 6.49
CA TYR A 32 -4.64 5.89 5.27
C TYR A 32 -3.13 5.79 5.48
N ARG A 33 -2.50 6.80 6.08
CA ARG A 33 -1.07 6.79 6.37
C ARG A 33 -0.70 5.63 7.31
N ARG A 34 -1.48 5.46 8.39
CA ARG A 34 -1.26 4.35 9.31
C ARG A 34 -1.39 2.99 8.64
N GLY A 35 -2.39 2.83 7.77
CA GLY A 35 -2.56 1.62 6.96
C GLY A 35 -1.35 1.33 6.07
N LYS A 36 -0.75 2.35 5.45
CA LYS A 36 0.47 2.20 4.63
C LYS A 36 1.69 1.77 5.46
N GLU A 37 1.86 2.32 6.66
CA GLU A 37 2.93 1.93 7.59
C GLU A 37 2.79 0.46 8.00
N LEU A 38 1.59 0.06 8.41
CA LEU A 38 1.29 -1.32 8.79
C LEU A 38 1.47 -2.30 7.62
N LEU A 39 1.07 -1.91 6.42
CA LEU A 39 1.28 -2.74 5.23
C LEU A 39 2.77 -2.95 4.91
N LYS A 40 3.60 -1.93 5.10
CA LYS A 40 5.07 -2.05 4.98
C LYS A 40 5.67 -2.93 6.07
N ALA A 41 5.08 -2.93 7.27
CA ALA A 41 5.49 -3.80 8.37
C ALA A 41 5.02 -5.27 8.21
N GLY A 42 4.21 -5.58 7.18
CA GLY A 42 3.65 -6.91 6.95
C GLY A 42 2.36 -7.19 7.74
N GLU A 43 1.83 -6.19 8.44
CA GLU A 43 0.62 -6.28 9.27
C GLU A 43 -0.65 -6.09 8.41
N GLU A 44 -0.88 -7.02 7.47
CA GLU A 44 -1.91 -6.87 6.43
C GLU A 44 -3.34 -6.69 7.00
N ARG A 45 -3.70 -7.43 8.07
CA ARG A 45 -5.03 -7.34 8.69
C ARG A 45 -5.29 -5.98 9.31
N GLN A 46 -4.31 -5.46 10.05
CA GLN A 46 -4.44 -4.14 10.68
C GLN A 46 -4.46 -3.04 9.62
N ALA A 47 -3.58 -3.15 8.61
CA ALA A 47 -3.57 -2.24 7.46
C ALA A 47 -4.94 -2.21 6.75
N PHE A 48 -5.55 -3.37 6.54
CA PHE A 48 -6.88 -3.49 5.91
C PHE A 48 -7.96 -2.74 6.68
N GLU A 49 -8.01 -2.85 8.03
CA GLU A 49 -8.98 -2.13 8.84
C GLU A 49 -8.79 -0.60 8.70
N HIS A 50 -7.56 -0.13 8.71
CA HIS A 50 -7.27 1.28 8.51
C HIS A 50 -7.66 1.78 7.10
N PHE A 51 -7.41 1.00 6.05
CA PHE A 51 -7.85 1.33 4.69
C PHE A 51 -9.37 1.30 4.54
N ARG A 52 -10.05 0.37 5.22
CA ARG A 52 -11.52 0.31 5.25
C ARG A 52 -12.11 1.57 5.87
N ILE A 53 -11.56 2.02 7.02
CA ILE A 53 -12.01 3.24 7.69
C ILE A 53 -11.74 4.47 6.81
N SER A 54 -10.54 4.62 6.25
CA SER A 54 -10.22 5.76 5.39
C SER A 54 -11.11 5.83 4.15
N SER A 55 -11.40 4.70 3.52
CA SER A 55 -12.30 4.62 2.36
C SER A 55 -13.76 4.89 2.73
N ASN A 56 -14.19 4.57 3.94
CA ASN A 56 -15.54 4.87 4.43
C ASN A 56 -15.70 6.36 4.79
N LEU A 57 -14.66 6.98 5.33
CA LEU A 57 -14.67 8.41 5.68
C LEU A 57 -14.65 9.32 4.44
N ASP A 58 -13.93 8.90 3.39
CA ASP A 58 -13.88 9.61 2.11
C ASP A 58 -13.93 8.61 0.95
N PRO A 59 -15.14 8.19 0.54
CA PRO A 59 -15.32 7.23 -0.55
C PRO A 59 -14.96 7.80 -1.94
N ALA A 60 -14.92 9.12 -2.07
CA ALA A 60 -14.60 9.78 -3.33
C ALA A 60 -13.11 9.70 -3.67
N ASN A 61 -12.24 9.53 -2.66
CA ASN A 61 -10.81 9.49 -2.85
C ASN A 61 -10.32 8.20 -3.53
N PRO A 62 -9.75 8.26 -4.74
CA PRO A 62 -9.33 7.06 -5.47
C PRO A 62 -8.21 6.30 -4.77
N ARG A 63 -7.32 7.00 -4.05
CA ARG A 63 -6.20 6.39 -3.34
C ARG A 63 -6.68 5.50 -2.19
N TYR A 64 -7.66 5.95 -1.42
CA TYR A 64 -8.23 5.17 -0.31
C TYR A 64 -8.99 3.96 -0.82
N ARG A 65 -9.82 4.13 -1.87
CA ARG A 65 -10.53 3.01 -2.51
C ARG A 65 -9.59 1.95 -3.05
N SER A 66 -8.49 2.36 -3.68
CA SER A 66 -7.50 1.44 -4.24
C SER A 66 -6.80 0.62 -3.16
N HIS A 67 -6.41 1.25 -2.04
CA HIS A 67 -5.78 0.52 -0.93
C HIS A 67 -6.78 -0.37 -0.18
N TYR A 68 -8.03 0.05 -0.05
CA TYR A 68 -9.09 -0.81 0.47
C TYR A 68 -9.29 -2.03 -0.45
N GLY A 69 -9.31 -1.82 -1.77
CA GLY A 69 -9.34 -2.91 -2.76
C GLY A 69 -8.16 -3.88 -2.62
N LEU A 70 -6.94 -3.36 -2.44
CA LEU A 70 -5.77 -4.18 -2.17
C LEU A 70 -5.94 -5.01 -0.88
N GLY A 71 -6.43 -4.42 0.20
CA GLY A 71 -6.71 -5.10 1.45
C GLY A 71 -7.74 -6.24 1.29
N LEU A 72 -8.81 -6.02 0.51
CA LEU A 72 -9.79 -7.07 0.17
C LEU A 72 -9.15 -8.26 -0.54
N ALA A 73 -8.16 -8.00 -1.42
CA ALA A 73 -7.44 -9.06 -2.12
C ALA A 73 -6.52 -9.86 -1.19
N LEU A 74 -5.79 -9.18 -0.32
CA LEU A 74 -4.78 -9.80 0.56
C LEU A 74 -5.42 -10.56 1.73
N VAL A 75 -6.41 -9.94 2.39
CA VAL A 75 -6.99 -10.44 3.64
C VAL A 75 -8.24 -11.28 3.40
N GLU A 76 -9.20 -10.78 2.63
CA GLU A 76 -10.48 -11.46 2.41
C GLU A 76 -10.51 -12.33 1.15
N ARG A 77 -9.47 -12.26 0.32
CA ARG A 77 -9.35 -13.04 -0.93
C ARG A 77 -10.49 -12.79 -1.93
N ARG A 78 -11.07 -11.58 -1.94
CA ARG A 78 -12.19 -11.18 -2.80
C ARG A 78 -11.69 -10.51 -4.08
N PHE A 79 -11.30 -11.32 -5.08
CA PHE A 79 -10.66 -10.83 -6.30
C PHE A 79 -11.51 -9.81 -7.08
N ASP A 80 -12.75 -10.16 -7.41
CA ASP A 80 -13.59 -9.34 -8.30
C ASP A 80 -13.85 -7.96 -7.71
N ARG A 81 -14.19 -7.90 -6.42
CA ARG A 81 -14.44 -6.64 -5.73
C ARG A 81 -13.17 -5.80 -5.57
N ALA A 82 -12.06 -6.43 -5.24
CA ALA A 82 -10.75 -5.78 -5.16
C ALA A 82 -10.36 -5.14 -6.50
N LEU A 83 -10.53 -5.92 -7.56
CA LEU A 83 -10.20 -5.49 -8.92
C LEU A 83 -11.09 -4.34 -9.40
N GLU A 84 -12.38 -4.39 -9.12
CA GLU A 84 -13.34 -3.32 -9.44
C GLU A 84 -12.92 -2.00 -8.79
N LEU A 85 -12.65 -2.00 -7.48
CA LEU A 85 -12.26 -0.81 -6.72
C LEU A 85 -10.92 -0.23 -7.23
N CYS A 86 -9.91 -1.08 -7.43
CA CYS A 86 -8.63 -0.62 -7.94
C CYS A 86 -8.71 -0.12 -9.38
N ARG A 87 -9.52 -0.74 -10.24
CA ARG A 87 -9.72 -0.28 -11.63
C ARG A 87 -10.48 1.04 -11.69
N SER A 88 -11.53 1.23 -10.88
CA SER A 88 -12.25 2.49 -10.84
C SER A 88 -11.33 3.64 -10.39
N ALA A 89 -10.54 3.41 -9.36
CA ALA A 89 -9.56 4.38 -8.88
C ALA A 89 -8.52 4.75 -9.97
N ALA A 90 -7.94 3.76 -10.65
CA ALA A 90 -6.96 3.99 -11.71
C ALA A 90 -7.53 4.65 -12.97
N LYS A 91 -8.84 4.60 -13.18
CA LYS A 91 -9.52 5.37 -14.26
C LYS A 91 -9.65 6.84 -13.91
N GLU A 92 -9.87 7.17 -12.65
CA GLU A 92 -10.01 8.54 -12.17
C GLU A 92 -8.67 9.26 -12.08
N GLU A 93 -7.64 8.60 -11.52
CA GLU A 93 -6.28 9.14 -11.41
C GLU A 93 -5.30 8.33 -12.28
N PHE A 94 -5.43 8.42 -13.58
CA PHE A 94 -4.66 7.59 -14.52
C PHE A 94 -3.15 7.94 -14.58
N PHE A 95 -2.71 9.06 -13.99
CA PHE A 95 -1.29 9.41 -13.85
C PHE A 95 -0.70 9.04 -12.47
N ASN A 96 -1.43 8.36 -11.62
CA ASN A 96 -0.94 7.96 -10.32
C ASN A 96 -0.32 6.55 -10.37
N PRO A 97 1.01 6.39 -10.27
CA PRO A 97 1.68 5.09 -10.37
C PRO A 97 1.28 4.14 -9.25
N GLU A 98 0.98 4.65 -8.04
CA GLU A 98 0.59 3.84 -6.88
C GLU A 98 -0.67 3.00 -7.15
N LEU A 99 -1.63 3.53 -7.93
CA LEU A 99 -2.86 2.81 -8.27
C LEU A 99 -2.59 1.62 -9.20
N TYR A 100 -1.64 1.75 -10.12
CA TYR A 100 -1.20 0.63 -10.96
C TYR A 100 -0.40 -0.40 -10.17
N HIS A 101 0.37 0.04 -9.18
CA HIS A 101 1.07 -0.86 -8.26
C HIS A 101 0.07 -1.71 -7.47
N ASN A 102 -0.97 -1.08 -6.90
CA ASN A 102 -2.03 -1.81 -6.19
C ASN A 102 -2.75 -2.81 -7.11
N LEU A 103 -3.08 -2.44 -8.36
CA LEU A 103 -3.63 -3.36 -9.35
C LEU A 103 -2.73 -4.56 -9.60
N ALA A 104 -1.42 -4.32 -9.75
CA ALA A 104 -0.45 -5.39 -9.94
C ALA A 104 -0.42 -6.33 -8.73
N ARG A 105 -0.38 -5.79 -7.51
CA ARG A 105 -0.38 -6.58 -6.26
C ARG A 105 -1.67 -7.39 -6.09
N VAL A 106 -2.83 -6.83 -6.46
CA VAL A 106 -4.09 -7.59 -6.50
C VAL A 106 -3.96 -8.80 -7.43
N HIS A 107 -3.45 -8.62 -8.63
CA HIS A 107 -3.23 -9.74 -9.56
C HIS A 107 -2.21 -10.76 -9.04
N LEU A 108 -1.12 -10.30 -8.40
CA LEU A 108 -0.12 -11.19 -7.79
C LEU A 108 -0.68 -12.04 -6.67
N ALA A 109 -1.54 -11.47 -5.83
CA ALA A 109 -2.19 -12.19 -4.73
C ALA A 109 -3.00 -13.42 -5.20
N PHE A 110 -3.44 -13.41 -6.48
CA PHE A 110 -4.19 -14.53 -7.10
C PHE A 110 -3.38 -15.29 -8.17
N GLY A 111 -2.09 -15.02 -8.29
CA GLY A 111 -1.20 -15.75 -9.19
C GLY A 111 -1.23 -15.30 -10.65
N PHE A 112 -1.94 -14.22 -11.00
CA PHE A 112 -2.04 -13.67 -12.36
C PHE A 112 -0.80 -12.84 -12.72
N LYS A 113 0.34 -13.51 -12.89
CA LYS A 113 1.64 -12.85 -13.12
C LYS A 113 1.69 -12.01 -14.39
N ALA A 114 1.06 -12.46 -15.46
CA ALA A 114 1.10 -11.73 -16.75
C ALA A 114 0.40 -10.37 -16.65
N GLU A 115 -0.77 -10.34 -16.01
CA GLU A 115 -1.55 -9.14 -15.76
C GLU A 115 -0.81 -8.20 -14.82
N ALA A 116 -0.24 -8.72 -13.75
CA ALA A 116 0.56 -7.94 -12.80
C ALA A 116 1.73 -7.23 -13.50
N ILE A 117 2.49 -7.94 -14.34
CA ILE A 117 3.59 -7.36 -15.13
C ILE A 117 3.11 -6.22 -16.03
N ARG A 118 1.92 -6.36 -16.63
CA ARG A 118 1.35 -5.29 -17.48
C ARG A 118 1.07 -4.03 -16.67
N TYR A 119 0.51 -4.16 -15.47
CA TYR A 119 0.22 -3.02 -14.59
C TYR A 119 1.50 -2.41 -14.01
N LEU A 120 2.48 -3.21 -13.58
CA LEU A 120 3.78 -2.71 -13.13
C LEU A 120 4.47 -1.89 -14.23
N ARG A 121 4.51 -2.40 -15.47
CA ARG A 121 5.08 -1.65 -16.60
C ARG A 121 4.35 -0.34 -16.86
N ARG A 122 3.02 -0.34 -16.75
CA ARG A 122 2.22 0.87 -16.92
C ARG A 122 2.52 1.91 -15.84
N GLY A 123 2.65 1.49 -14.59
CA GLY A 123 3.07 2.38 -13.50
C GLY A 123 4.47 2.94 -13.72
N LEU A 124 5.43 2.11 -14.18
CA LEU A 124 6.80 2.54 -14.49
C LEU A 124 6.92 3.42 -15.74
N MET A 125 5.92 3.43 -16.62
CA MET A 125 5.85 4.45 -17.70
C MET A 125 5.54 5.84 -17.13
N ILE A 126 4.86 5.93 -16.00
CA ILE A 126 4.52 7.18 -15.32
C ILE A 126 5.68 7.61 -14.40
N ASP A 127 6.19 6.68 -13.61
CA ASP A 127 7.31 6.88 -12.68
C ASP A 127 8.37 5.79 -12.88
N PRO A 128 9.37 6.01 -13.77
CA PRO A 128 10.41 5.02 -14.04
C PRO A 128 11.32 4.69 -12.86
N GLY A 129 11.40 5.59 -11.87
CA GLY A 129 12.21 5.44 -10.67
C GLY A 129 11.51 4.75 -9.49
N ASN A 130 10.31 4.23 -9.68
CA ASN A 130 9.52 3.62 -8.62
C ASN A 130 10.14 2.31 -8.12
N SER A 131 10.95 2.40 -7.06
CA SER A 131 11.70 1.26 -6.50
C SER A 131 10.79 0.07 -6.15
N PRO A 132 9.67 0.22 -5.43
CA PRO A 132 8.80 -0.91 -5.10
C PRO A 132 8.30 -1.69 -6.34
N MET A 133 7.99 -0.99 -7.43
CA MET A 133 7.55 -1.64 -8.66
C MET A 133 8.68 -2.35 -9.40
N LEU A 134 9.88 -1.78 -9.35
CA LEU A 134 11.08 -2.41 -9.92
C LEU A 134 11.42 -3.69 -9.17
N ASP A 135 11.34 -3.66 -7.85
CA ASP A 135 11.60 -4.82 -6.99
C ASP A 135 10.59 -5.94 -7.27
N ASP A 136 9.30 -5.61 -7.39
CA ASP A 136 8.28 -6.58 -7.77
C ASP A 136 8.55 -7.21 -9.14
N LEU A 137 8.97 -6.43 -10.13
CA LEU A 137 9.35 -6.96 -11.46
C LEU A 137 10.58 -7.87 -11.38
N HIS A 138 11.58 -7.53 -10.58
CA HIS A 138 12.76 -8.35 -10.36
C HIS A 138 12.40 -9.70 -9.72
N GLN A 139 11.56 -9.67 -8.68
CA GLN A 139 11.07 -10.88 -8.00
C GLN A 139 10.28 -11.80 -8.94
N LEU A 140 9.54 -11.23 -9.89
CA LEU A 140 8.81 -11.99 -10.90
C LEU A 140 9.71 -12.64 -11.95
N GLY A 141 11.02 -12.46 -11.86
CA GLY A 141 11.99 -13.06 -12.78
C GLY A 141 11.93 -12.47 -14.19
N MET A 142 11.45 -11.24 -14.32
CA MET A 142 11.44 -10.54 -15.59
C MET A 142 12.88 -10.31 -16.04
N ARG A 143 13.35 -11.15 -16.93
CA ARG A 143 14.63 -10.93 -17.62
C ARG A 143 14.55 -9.61 -18.37
N GLN A 144 15.49 -8.74 -18.11
CA GLN A 144 15.61 -7.45 -18.81
C GLN A 144 15.65 -7.68 -20.33
N SER A 145 15.12 -6.72 -21.07
CA SER A 145 15.17 -6.76 -22.54
C SER A 145 16.60 -6.98 -23.02
N PRO A 146 16.83 -7.75 -24.10
CA PRO A 146 18.18 -7.86 -24.65
C PRO A 146 18.68 -6.47 -25.03
N ILE A 147 19.94 -6.17 -24.74
CA ILE A 147 20.54 -4.85 -25.00
C ILE A 147 20.51 -4.54 -26.48
N LEU A 148 20.73 -5.55 -27.31
CA LEU A 148 20.61 -5.47 -28.74
C LEU A 148 19.32 -6.15 -29.19
N GLY A 149 18.27 -5.37 -29.44
CA GLY A 149 16.93 -5.88 -29.80
C GLY A 149 16.86 -6.58 -31.16
N PHE A 150 17.82 -6.33 -32.02
CA PHE A 150 17.92 -6.95 -33.36
C PHE A 150 18.66 -8.31 -33.34
N LEU A 151 19.30 -8.69 -32.24
CA LEU A 151 19.97 -9.97 -32.10
C LEU A 151 19.15 -10.93 -31.20
N PRO A 152 19.09 -12.23 -31.54
CA PRO A 152 18.41 -13.20 -30.69
C PRO A 152 19.05 -13.23 -29.30
N ARG A 153 18.22 -13.45 -28.26
CA ARG A 153 18.69 -13.48 -26.86
C ARG A 153 19.81 -14.48 -26.59
N ARG A 154 19.85 -15.57 -27.37
CA ARG A 154 20.90 -16.61 -27.27
C ARG A 154 22.25 -16.17 -27.87
N HIS A 155 22.29 -15.06 -28.56
CA HIS A 155 23.52 -14.57 -29.17
C HIS A 155 24.57 -14.24 -28.10
N PRO A 156 25.84 -14.67 -28.28
CA PRO A 156 26.87 -14.49 -27.25
C PRO A 156 27.09 -13.02 -26.85
N MET A 157 26.96 -12.08 -27.81
CA MET A 157 27.02 -10.65 -27.50
C MET A 157 25.96 -10.18 -26.53
N ASN A 158 24.69 -10.60 -26.68
CA ASN A 158 23.64 -10.22 -25.76
C ASN A 158 23.88 -10.81 -24.36
N ARG A 159 24.47 -12.01 -24.29
CA ARG A 159 24.85 -12.64 -23.01
C ARG A 159 26.02 -11.92 -22.36
N TRP A 160 27.00 -11.50 -23.13
CA TRP A 160 28.16 -10.77 -22.62
C TRP A 160 27.78 -9.36 -22.15
N LEU A 161 27.07 -8.60 -22.98
CA LEU A 161 26.56 -7.27 -22.59
C LEU A 161 25.62 -7.30 -21.37
N GLY A 162 24.79 -8.34 -21.25
CA GLY A 162 23.95 -8.55 -20.08
C GLY A 162 24.76 -8.71 -18.79
N ARG A 163 25.89 -9.44 -18.84
CA ARG A 163 26.82 -9.58 -17.69
C ARG A 163 27.52 -8.26 -17.38
N CYS A 164 27.97 -7.51 -18.39
CA CYS A 164 28.60 -6.22 -18.20
C CYS A 164 27.63 -5.23 -17.53
N ARG A 165 26.33 -5.25 -17.88
CA ARG A 165 25.33 -4.38 -17.27
C ARG A 165 25.10 -4.74 -15.79
N ILE A 166 24.96 -6.02 -15.47
CA ILE A 166 24.81 -6.49 -14.07
C ILE A 166 26.04 -6.06 -13.26
N TRP A 167 27.24 -6.31 -13.79
CA TRP A 167 28.49 -5.89 -13.13
C TRP A 167 28.57 -4.37 -12.92
N TRP A 168 28.11 -3.57 -13.90
CA TRP A 168 28.08 -2.11 -13.80
C TRP A 168 27.07 -1.65 -12.75
N ASP A 169 25.87 -2.21 -12.73
CA ASP A 169 24.82 -1.87 -11.75
C ASP A 169 25.27 -2.21 -10.32
N GLU A 170 25.91 -3.36 -10.10
CA GLU A 170 26.48 -3.76 -8.81
C GLU A 170 27.58 -2.78 -8.33
N HIS A 171 28.44 -2.32 -9.24
CA HIS A 171 29.53 -1.39 -8.90
C HIS A 171 29.03 0.04 -8.68
N GLN A 172 27.96 0.46 -9.31
CA GLN A 172 27.33 1.76 -9.04
C GLN A 172 26.69 1.76 -7.63
N LEU A 173 25.99 0.70 -7.26
CA LEU A 173 25.40 0.54 -5.94
C LEU A 173 26.45 0.53 -4.82
N ALA A 174 27.58 -0.12 -5.05
CA ALA A 174 28.70 -0.13 -4.10
C ALA A 174 29.29 1.28 -3.88
N ARG A 175 29.47 2.09 -4.95
CA ARG A 175 29.99 3.47 -4.84
C ARG A 175 29.03 4.42 -4.12
N THR A 176 27.73 4.26 -4.28
CA THR A 176 26.73 5.08 -3.58
C THR A 176 26.67 4.74 -2.10
N ALA A 177 26.98 3.51 -1.71
CA ALA A 177 27.06 3.10 -0.30
C ALA A 177 28.31 3.63 0.41
N GLU A 178 29.46 3.80 -0.30
CA GLU A 178 30.70 4.33 0.26
C GLU A 178 30.74 5.86 0.36
N GLY A 179 29.88 6.56 -0.39
CA GLY A 179 29.79 8.04 -0.39
C GLY A 179 28.87 8.63 0.67
N SER A 180 28.32 7.84 1.59
CA SER A 180 27.36 8.28 2.62
C SER A 180 27.93 8.20 4.05
N VAL A 181 29.25 8.31 4.22
CA VAL A 181 29.92 8.40 5.54
C VAL A 181 30.44 9.82 5.78
#